data_d806fef4677749d4b80c65412cee3400
#
_entry.id   d806fef4677749d4b80c65412cee3400
#
_cell.length_a   1.000
_cell.length_b   1.000
_cell.length_c   1.000
_cell.angle_alpha   90.00
_cell.angle_beta   90.00
_cell.angle_gamma   90.00
#
_symmetry.space_group_name_H-M   'P 1'
#
loop_
_entity.id
_entity.type
_entity.pdbx_description
1 polymer ?
#
loop_
_entity_poly.entity_id
_entity_poly.type
_entity_poly.pdbx_seq_one_letter_code
_entity_poly.pdbx_strand_id
1 'polypeptide(L)'
;MEERKYIDAGTYFKNRHFSGELIIGCMRWYLKYLISYRNLEEMMQERGVEVDYTTIYRWIQKYAAEFHKRISWYSQVYSGSWRVDETYIKVKGKWKYLYRVINKYGKTIDFILLHRRDKEAAKRFLKKALKSSKSNFYRINTDKHAPYQLAINELRKE
;
A
#
# COMPACT_ATOMS: atom_id res chain seq x y z
N MET A 1 -17.56 -6.98 20.82
CA MET A 1 -17.58 -7.51 19.44
C MET A 1 -17.84 -6.32 18.51
N GLU A 2 -16.79 -5.78 17.89
CA GLU A 2 -16.98 -4.69 16.92
C GLU A 2 -17.60 -5.29 15.64
N GLU A 3 -18.74 -4.75 15.27
CA GLU A 3 -19.41 -5.08 14.01
C GLU A 3 -18.46 -4.87 12.84
N ARG A 4 -18.24 -5.92 12.07
CA ARG A 4 -17.45 -5.88 10.84
C ARG A 4 -18.19 -5.00 9.84
N LYS A 5 -17.78 -3.74 9.69
CA LYS A 5 -18.28 -2.86 8.63
C LYS A 5 -17.83 -3.39 7.27
N TYR A 6 -18.60 -4.29 6.70
CA TYR A 6 -18.45 -4.67 5.30
C TYR A 6 -18.67 -3.43 4.42
N ILE A 7 -17.89 -3.34 3.34
CA ILE A 7 -18.21 -2.36 2.30
C ILE A 7 -19.48 -2.88 1.63
N ASP A 8 -20.61 -2.29 1.96
CA ASP A 8 -21.79 -2.47 1.14
C ASP A 8 -21.57 -1.71 -0.18
N ALA A 9 -21.17 -2.46 -1.20
CA ALA A 9 -20.88 -1.92 -2.52
C ALA A 9 -22.10 -1.20 -3.11
N GLY A 10 -23.32 -1.67 -2.81
CA GLY A 10 -24.56 -1.06 -3.29
C GLY A 10 -24.76 0.35 -2.75
N THR A 11 -24.52 0.57 -1.46
CA THR A 11 -24.69 1.88 -0.85
C THR A 11 -23.56 2.86 -1.17
N TYR A 12 -22.30 2.40 -1.18
CA TYR A 12 -21.15 3.27 -1.41
C TYR A 12 -21.06 3.76 -2.86
N PHE A 13 -21.47 2.96 -3.83
CA PHE A 13 -21.48 3.30 -5.25
C PHE A 13 -22.87 3.62 -5.80
N LYS A 14 -23.82 3.96 -4.93
CA LYS A 14 -25.17 4.36 -5.33
C LYS A 14 -25.14 5.47 -6.37
N ASN A 15 -26.03 5.40 -7.34
CA ASN A 15 -26.13 6.34 -8.47
C ASN A 15 -24.90 6.38 -9.40
N ARG A 16 -24.14 5.29 -9.51
CA ARG A 16 -23.07 5.14 -10.50
C ARG A 16 -23.59 4.34 -11.69
N HIS A 17 -23.09 4.68 -12.88
CA HIS A 17 -23.41 3.97 -14.11
C HIS A 17 -23.02 2.49 -14.06
N PHE A 18 -21.91 2.19 -13.37
CA PHE A 18 -21.40 0.83 -13.19
C PHE A 18 -21.65 0.31 -11.77
N SER A 19 -21.83 -1.01 -11.65
CA SER A 19 -22.04 -1.64 -10.35
C SER A 19 -20.82 -1.49 -9.44
N GLY A 20 -21.06 -1.42 -8.13
CA GLY A 20 -19.98 -1.33 -7.14
C GLY A 20 -19.03 -2.52 -7.16
N GLU A 21 -19.53 -3.70 -7.47
CA GLU A 21 -18.72 -4.92 -7.59
C GLU A 21 -17.73 -4.84 -8.75
N LEU A 22 -18.16 -4.31 -9.89
CA LEU A 22 -17.30 -4.11 -11.05
C LEU A 22 -16.20 -3.09 -10.73
N ILE A 23 -16.55 -1.97 -10.11
CA ILE A 23 -15.58 -0.93 -9.70
C ILE A 23 -14.54 -1.53 -8.75
N ILE A 24 -14.96 -2.25 -7.72
CA ILE A 24 -14.08 -2.91 -6.76
C ILE A 24 -13.22 -3.98 -7.45
N GLY A 25 -13.80 -4.76 -8.37
CA GLY A 25 -13.08 -5.77 -9.14
C GLY A 25 -11.93 -5.18 -9.96
N CYS A 26 -12.20 -4.14 -10.74
CA CYS A 26 -11.16 -3.42 -11.51
C CYS A 26 -10.08 -2.83 -10.61
N MET A 27 -10.47 -2.20 -9.49
CA MET A 27 -9.51 -1.66 -8.52
C MET A 27 -8.63 -2.75 -7.93
N ARG A 28 -9.22 -3.88 -7.53
CA ARG A 28 -8.49 -5.02 -6.98
C ARG A 28 -7.48 -5.59 -7.97
N TRP A 29 -7.87 -5.76 -9.23
CA TRP A 29 -6.99 -6.28 -10.25
C TRP A 29 -5.83 -5.34 -10.53
N TYR A 30 -6.09 -4.06 -10.69
CA TYR A 30 -5.06 -3.06 -10.87
C TYR A 30 -4.06 -3.00 -9.71
N LEU A 31 -4.56 -2.98 -8.46
CA LEU A 31 -3.72 -2.84 -7.26
C LEU A 31 -2.96 -4.13 -6.91
N LYS A 32 -3.46 -5.29 -7.31
CA LYS A 32 -2.85 -6.58 -6.97
C LYS A 32 -1.95 -7.13 -8.06
N TYR A 33 -2.34 -6.96 -9.31
CA TYR A 33 -1.64 -7.51 -10.46
C TYR A 33 -1.11 -6.35 -11.30
N LEU A 34 0.09 -6.37 -11.75
CA LEU A 34 0.72 -5.29 -12.53
C LEU A 34 0.08 -5.13 -13.93
N ILE A 35 -1.22 -4.86 -13.97
CA ILE A 35 -2.04 -4.74 -15.17
C ILE A 35 -2.23 -3.26 -15.48
N SER A 36 -2.11 -2.86 -16.75
CA SER A 36 -2.39 -1.50 -17.17
C SER A 36 -3.89 -1.19 -17.20
N TYR A 37 -4.25 0.09 -17.22
CA TYR A 37 -5.65 0.48 -17.37
C TYR A 37 -6.26 0.01 -18.70
N ARG A 38 -5.46 0.00 -19.78
CA ARG A 38 -5.88 -0.48 -21.09
C ARG A 38 -6.12 -1.98 -21.10
N ASN A 39 -5.26 -2.75 -20.45
CA ASN A 39 -5.48 -4.20 -20.31
C ASN A 39 -6.75 -4.50 -19.49
N LEU A 40 -7.05 -3.65 -18.49
CA LEU A 40 -8.33 -3.78 -17.76
C LEU A 40 -9.54 -3.45 -18.60
N GLU A 41 -9.47 -2.45 -19.46
CA GLU A 41 -10.50 -2.13 -20.44
C GLU A 41 -10.76 -3.34 -21.37
N GLU A 42 -9.70 -3.90 -21.94
CA GLU A 42 -9.76 -5.10 -22.79
C GLU A 42 -10.37 -6.29 -22.05
N MET A 43 -9.91 -6.57 -20.82
CA MET A 43 -10.47 -7.62 -19.97
C MET A 43 -11.96 -7.42 -19.67
N MET A 44 -12.43 -6.18 -19.59
CA MET A 44 -13.86 -5.88 -19.37
C MET A 44 -14.66 -6.08 -20.65
N GLN A 45 -14.13 -5.65 -21.79
CA GLN A 45 -14.74 -5.87 -23.11
C GLN A 45 -14.93 -7.36 -23.39
N GLU A 46 -13.94 -8.21 -23.10
CA GLU A 46 -14.08 -9.68 -23.21
C GLU A 46 -15.22 -10.26 -22.36
N ARG A 47 -15.64 -9.55 -21.33
CA ARG A 47 -16.76 -9.92 -20.43
C ARG A 47 -18.07 -9.21 -20.77
N GLY A 48 -18.12 -8.54 -21.91
CA GLY A 48 -19.29 -7.81 -22.36
C GLY A 48 -19.56 -6.51 -21.59
N VAL A 49 -18.55 -5.96 -20.93
CA VAL A 49 -18.66 -4.69 -20.19
C VAL A 49 -17.87 -3.60 -20.90
N GLU A 50 -18.59 -2.65 -21.45
CA GLU A 50 -17.98 -1.47 -22.09
C GLU A 50 -17.61 -0.43 -21.04
N VAL A 51 -16.35 -0.39 -20.64
CA VAL A 51 -15.78 0.60 -19.73
C VAL A 51 -14.46 1.11 -20.27
N ASP A 52 -14.36 2.41 -20.44
CA ASP A 52 -13.17 3.09 -20.95
C ASP A 52 -12.05 3.14 -19.87
N TYR A 53 -10.78 3.00 -20.30
CA TYR A 53 -9.62 3.02 -19.41
C TYR A 53 -9.51 4.31 -18.61
N THR A 54 -9.99 5.45 -19.10
CA THR A 54 -9.99 6.73 -18.36
C THR A 54 -10.99 6.72 -17.22
N THR A 55 -12.10 5.99 -17.38
CA THR A 55 -13.07 5.75 -16.31
C THR A 55 -12.47 4.88 -15.21
N ILE A 56 -11.78 3.80 -15.57
CA ILE A 56 -11.05 2.95 -14.62
C ILE A 56 -9.99 3.77 -13.88
N TYR A 57 -9.21 4.59 -14.60
CA TYR A 57 -8.24 5.51 -14.01
C TYR A 57 -8.89 6.43 -12.97
N ARG A 58 -10.03 7.06 -13.30
CA ARG A 58 -10.76 7.95 -12.37
C ARG A 58 -11.24 7.21 -11.13
N TRP A 59 -11.68 5.95 -11.25
CA TRP A 59 -12.04 5.14 -10.09
C TRP A 59 -10.85 4.91 -9.17
N ILE A 60 -9.71 4.52 -9.73
CA ILE A 60 -8.49 4.30 -8.94
C ILE A 60 -8.07 5.57 -8.21
N GLN A 61 -8.02 6.71 -8.92
CA GLN A 61 -7.64 7.98 -8.28
C GLN A 61 -8.60 8.38 -7.17
N LYS A 62 -9.88 8.16 -7.35
CA LYS A 62 -10.91 8.57 -6.39
C LYS A 62 -11.00 7.66 -5.18
N TYR A 63 -10.96 6.35 -5.40
CA TYR A 63 -11.34 5.38 -4.38
C TYR A 63 -10.17 4.61 -3.74
N ALA A 64 -8.98 4.57 -4.36
CA ALA A 64 -7.88 3.76 -3.86
C ALA A 64 -7.44 4.12 -2.43
N ALA A 65 -7.38 5.41 -2.10
CA ALA A 65 -6.98 5.86 -0.76
C ALA A 65 -7.99 5.44 0.32
N GLU A 66 -9.27 5.56 0.02
CA GLU A 66 -10.34 5.14 0.94
C GLU A 66 -10.41 3.62 1.05
N PHE A 67 -10.27 2.92 -0.07
CA PHE A 67 -10.20 1.46 -0.09
C PHE A 67 -9.04 0.95 0.75
N HIS A 68 -7.85 1.56 0.62
CA HIS A 68 -6.69 1.23 1.45
C HIS A 68 -6.97 1.41 2.95
N LYS A 69 -7.60 2.51 3.37
CA LYS A 69 -7.98 2.73 4.77
C LYS A 69 -8.90 1.63 5.30
N ARG A 70 -9.89 1.24 4.49
CA ARG A 70 -10.89 0.23 4.89
C ARG A 70 -10.33 -1.18 4.97
N ILE A 71 -9.37 -1.54 4.12
CA ILE A 71 -8.75 -2.87 4.15
C ILE A 71 -7.52 -2.96 5.07
N SER A 72 -6.94 -1.83 5.48
CA SER A 72 -5.73 -1.81 6.32
C SER A 72 -5.92 -2.50 7.67
N TRP A 73 -7.13 -2.54 8.21
CA TRP A 73 -7.44 -3.24 9.45
C TRP A 73 -7.48 -4.78 9.30
N TYR A 74 -7.66 -5.30 8.07
CA TYR A 74 -7.48 -6.73 7.76
C TYR A 74 -6.01 -7.15 7.67
N SER A 75 -5.09 -6.21 7.78
CA SER A 75 -3.67 -6.51 7.77
C SER A 75 -3.35 -7.48 8.89
N GLN A 76 -2.90 -8.68 8.53
CA GLN A 76 -2.50 -9.69 9.50
C GLN A 76 -1.37 -9.14 10.37
N VAL A 77 -1.43 -9.45 11.66
CA VAL A 77 -0.33 -9.19 12.59
C VAL A 77 0.89 -9.98 12.10
N TYR A 78 1.92 -9.29 11.64
CA TYR A 78 3.12 -9.92 11.12
C TYR A 78 4.21 -9.91 12.19
N SER A 79 4.26 -10.96 13.01
CA SER A 79 5.38 -11.22 13.91
C SER A 79 6.57 -11.81 13.17
N GLY A 80 7.78 -11.57 13.65
CA GLY A 80 9.00 -12.18 13.14
C GLY A 80 10.03 -11.21 12.57
N SER A 81 10.81 -11.67 11.58
CA SER A 81 11.85 -10.84 10.97
C SER A 81 11.30 -9.96 9.86
N TRP A 82 11.77 -8.72 9.85
CA TRP A 82 11.47 -7.73 8.84
C TRP A 82 12.70 -7.49 7.96
N ARG A 83 12.45 -7.15 6.72
CA ARG A 83 13.46 -6.62 5.79
C ARG A 83 13.03 -5.22 5.38
N VAL A 84 13.95 -4.28 5.54
CA VAL A 84 13.79 -2.90 5.03
C VAL A 84 14.45 -2.82 3.67
N ASP A 85 13.73 -2.28 2.72
CA ASP A 85 14.15 -2.03 1.35
C ASP A 85 13.93 -0.56 1.01
N GLU A 86 14.80 -0.02 0.17
CA GLU A 86 14.76 1.37 -0.25
C GLU A 86 14.94 1.46 -1.76
N THR A 87 14.02 2.14 -2.41
CA THR A 87 14.02 2.30 -3.86
C THR A 87 13.89 3.76 -4.24
N TYR A 88 14.58 4.16 -5.30
CA TYR A 88 14.43 5.49 -5.90
C TYR A 88 13.26 5.47 -6.87
N ILE A 89 12.35 6.43 -6.72
CA ILE A 89 11.26 6.61 -7.68
C ILE A 89 11.15 8.07 -8.10
N LYS A 90 10.77 8.30 -9.34
CA LYS A 90 10.55 9.64 -9.89
C LYS A 90 9.06 9.98 -9.80
N VAL A 91 8.73 11.03 -9.03
CA VAL A 91 7.35 11.50 -8.87
C VAL A 91 7.28 12.95 -9.33
N LYS A 92 6.46 13.22 -10.35
CA LYS A 92 6.33 14.55 -10.95
C LYS A 92 7.69 15.17 -11.31
N GLY A 93 8.55 14.40 -11.96
CA GLY A 93 9.89 14.84 -12.38
C GLY A 93 10.95 14.88 -11.26
N LYS A 94 10.60 14.73 -9.99
CA LYS A 94 11.52 14.80 -8.84
C LYS A 94 11.80 13.42 -8.28
N TRP A 95 13.06 13.12 -8.00
CA TRP A 95 13.48 11.88 -7.34
C TRP A 95 13.06 11.89 -5.88
N LYS A 96 12.56 10.73 -5.42
CA LYS A 96 12.14 10.48 -4.04
C LYS A 96 12.57 9.09 -3.61
N TYR A 97 12.60 8.87 -2.31
CA TYR A 97 12.98 7.63 -1.68
C TYR A 97 11.72 6.92 -1.18
N LEU A 98 11.44 5.74 -1.75
CA LEU A 98 10.39 4.84 -1.28
C LEU A 98 11.02 3.85 -0.31
N TYR A 99 10.73 4.02 0.97
CA TYR A 99 11.06 3.06 2.01
C TYR A 99 9.94 2.04 2.13
N ARG A 100 10.29 0.76 2.16
CA ARG A 100 9.34 -0.33 2.28
C ARG A 100 9.84 -1.35 3.30
N VAL A 101 8.94 -1.83 4.16
CA VAL A 101 9.16 -2.96 5.06
C VAL A 101 8.37 -4.15 4.58
N ILE A 102 9.03 -5.28 4.46
CA ILE A 102 8.42 -6.57 4.12
C ILE A 102 8.69 -7.60 5.23
N ASN A 103 7.77 -8.54 5.39
CA ASN A 103 7.96 -9.67 6.29
C ASN A 103 8.79 -10.80 5.62
N LYS A 104 9.05 -11.87 6.36
CA LYS A 104 9.76 -13.06 5.87
C LYS A 104 9.11 -13.75 4.67
N TYR A 105 7.82 -13.49 4.42
CA TYR A 105 7.06 -14.03 3.29
C TYR A 105 6.99 -13.08 2.09
N GLY A 106 7.72 -11.97 2.12
CA GLY A 106 7.71 -10.96 1.05
C GLY A 106 6.50 -10.02 1.04
N LYS A 107 5.58 -10.14 2.02
CA LYS A 107 4.42 -9.25 2.11
C LYS A 107 4.82 -7.90 2.67
N THR A 108 4.37 -6.83 2.05
CA THR A 108 4.60 -5.45 2.52
C THR A 108 3.82 -5.21 3.80
N ILE A 109 4.52 -4.77 4.84
CA ILE A 109 3.95 -4.37 6.14
C ILE A 109 3.56 -2.90 6.07
N ASP A 110 4.50 -2.05 5.65
CA ASP A 110 4.27 -0.60 5.51
C ASP A 110 5.27 0.00 4.51
N PHE A 111 4.98 1.21 4.06
CA PHE A 111 5.86 1.99 3.20
C PHE A 111 5.69 3.49 3.46
N ILE A 112 6.70 4.27 3.10
CA ILE A 112 6.65 5.74 3.11
C ILE A 112 7.47 6.30 1.97
N LEU A 113 7.01 7.41 1.41
CA LEU A 113 7.72 8.16 0.39
C LEU A 113 8.29 9.44 0.99
N LEU A 114 9.60 9.60 0.96
CA LEU A 114 10.30 10.73 1.55
C LEU A 114 11.18 11.45 0.54
N HIS A 115 11.49 12.71 0.83
CA HIS A 115 12.34 13.56 -0.02
C HIS A 115 13.83 13.39 0.30
N ARG A 116 14.15 12.94 1.50
CA ARG A 116 15.54 12.83 2.01
C ARG A 116 15.85 11.40 2.35
N ARG A 117 17.14 11.09 2.29
CA ARG A 117 17.75 9.82 2.67
C ARG A 117 18.72 10.06 3.83
N ASP A 118 18.17 10.33 5.00
CA ASP A 118 18.93 10.60 6.21
C ASP A 118 18.45 9.75 7.39
N LYS A 119 19.11 9.86 8.51
CA LYS A 119 18.78 9.15 9.76
C LYS A 119 17.36 9.46 10.22
N GLU A 120 16.93 10.71 10.10
CA GLU A 120 15.60 11.14 10.52
C GLU A 120 14.49 10.52 9.64
N ALA A 121 14.73 10.41 8.33
CA ALA A 121 13.85 9.72 7.41
C ALA A 121 13.71 8.23 7.80
N ALA A 122 14.84 7.55 8.07
CA ALA A 122 14.84 6.15 8.50
C ALA A 122 14.11 5.98 9.85
N LYS A 123 14.37 6.85 10.82
CA LYS A 123 13.71 6.83 12.14
C LYS A 123 12.19 7.02 12.02
N ARG A 124 11.76 8.02 11.24
CA ARG A 124 10.35 8.29 10.97
C ARG A 124 9.65 7.11 10.33
N PHE A 125 10.31 6.48 9.36
CA PHE A 125 9.78 5.30 8.69
C PHE A 125 9.63 4.11 9.63
N LEU A 126 10.67 3.79 10.40
CA LEU A 126 10.64 2.68 11.36
C LEU A 126 9.58 2.89 12.45
N LYS A 127 9.45 4.10 13.00
CA LYS A 127 8.36 4.43 13.94
C LYS A 127 6.98 4.21 13.34
N LYS A 128 6.78 4.62 12.09
CA LYS A 128 5.52 4.38 11.37
C LYS A 128 5.25 2.89 11.20
N ALA A 129 6.23 2.12 10.73
CA ALA A 129 6.09 0.69 10.50
C ALA A 129 5.80 -0.09 11.81
N LEU A 130 6.44 0.27 12.91
CA LEU A 130 6.17 -0.27 14.24
C LEU A 130 4.72 -0.03 14.67
N LYS A 131 4.25 1.21 14.51
CA LYS A 131 2.87 1.57 14.86
C LYS A 131 1.84 0.84 13.98
N SER A 132 2.15 0.63 12.71
CA SER A 132 1.25 -0.03 11.74
C SER A 132 1.17 -1.54 11.95
N SER A 133 2.26 -2.18 12.38
CA SER A 133 2.36 -3.65 12.47
C SER A 133 1.55 -4.26 13.60
N LYS A 134 1.20 -3.50 14.64
CA LYS A 134 0.53 -3.99 15.86
C LYS A 134 1.23 -5.22 16.51
N SER A 135 2.47 -5.48 16.15
CA SER A 135 3.23 -6.63 16.62
C SER A 135 4.68 -6.29 16.91
N ASN A 136 5.27 -7.00 17.84
CA ASN A 136 6.69 -6.93 18.12
C ASN A 136 7.48 -7.68 17.04
N PHE A 137 8.49 -7.05 16.49
CA PHE A 137 9.45 -7.73 15.61
C PHE A 137 10.64 -8.21 16.45
N TYR A 138 11.20 -9.36 16.06
CA TYR A 138 12.39 -9.91 16.72
C TYR A 138 13.68 -9.49 16.01
N ARG A 139 13.61 -9.17 14.72
CA ARG A 139 14.78 -8.85 13.89
C ARG A 139 14.41 -7.93 12.74
N ILE A 140 15.23 -6.91 12.53
CA ILE A 140 15.18 -6.08 11.33
C ILE A 140 16.46 -6.34 10.52
N ASN A 141 16.30 -6.73 9.27
CA ASN A 141 17.36 -6.83 8.29
C ASN A 141 17.33 -5.58 7.42
N THR A 142 18.42 -4.83 7.40
CA THR A 142 18.62 -3.67 6.53
C THR A 142 19.82 -3.94 5.64
N ASP A 143 19.92 -3.25 4.51
CA ASP A 143 21.19 -3.08 3.85
C ASP A 143 22.15 -2.36 4.83
N LYS A 144 23.46 -2.52 4.65
CA LYS A 144 24.49 -1.98 5.56
C LYS A 144 24.56 -0.45 5.57
N HIS A 145 23.48 0.26 5.22
CA HIS A 145 23.45 1.71 5.17
C HIS A 145 23.44 2.31 6.59
N ALA A 146 24.44 3.11 6.90
CA ALA A 146 24.67 3.66 8.25
C ALA A 146 23.47 4.36 8.92
N PRO A 147 22.63 5.15 8.22
CA PRO A 147 21.45 5.77 8.80
C PRO A 147 20.47 4.82 9.47
N TYR A 148 20.30 3.59 8.97
CA TYR A 148 19.41 2.61 9.61
C TYR A 148 19.94 2.14 10.95
N GLN A 149 21.24 1.88 11.03
CA GLN A 149 21.89 1.44 12.27
C GLN A 149 21.71 2.48 13.38
N LEU A 150 21.94 3.75 13.05
CA LEU A 150 21.77 4.86 13.98
C LEU A 150 20.31 5.03 14.41
N ALA A 151 19.37 4.98 13.47
CA ALA A 151 17.95 5.08 13.76
C ALA A 151 17.44 3.93 14.63
N ILE A 152 17.89 2.69 14.39
CA ILE A 152 17.52 1.51 15.18
C ILE A 152 18.08 1.63 16.61
N ASN A 153 19.32 2.07 16.76
CA ASN A 153 19.95 2.23 18.08
C ASN A 153 19.25 3.31 18.93
N GLU A 154 18.76 4.39 18.31
CA GLU A 154 17.96 5.38 19.01
C GLU A 154 16.58 4.85 19.42
N LEU A 155 15.90 4.11 18.53
CA LEU A 155 14.59 3.51 18.83
C LEU A 155 14.62 2.44 19.93
N ARG A 156 15.76 1.82 20.16
CA ARG A 156 15.94 0.86 21.27
C ARG A 156 16.10 1.54 22.64
N LYS A 157 16.44 2.82 22.64
CA LYS A 157 16.65 3.61 23.87
C LYS A 157 15.38 4.36 24.31
N GLU A 158 14.39 4.50 23.42
CA GLU A 158 13.06 5.05 23.69
C GLU A 158 12.11 3.95 24.18
#